data_f89f7b91c734b48ba9aeb1e1399e631b
#
_entry.id   f89f7b91c734b48ba9aeb1e1399e631b
#
_cell.length_a   1.000
_cell.length_b   1.000
_cell.length_c   1.000
_cell.angle_alpha   90.00
_cell.angle_beta   90.00
_cell.angle_gamma   90.00
#
_symmetry.space_group_name_H-M   'P 1'
#
loop_
_entity.id
_entity.type
_entity.pdbx_description
1 polymer ?
#
loop_
_entity_poly.entity_id
_entity_poly.type
_entity_poly.pdbx_seq_one_letter_code
_entity_poly.pdbx_strand_id
1 'polypeptide(L)'
;MNEQQYYSYTAINEFGKQISNHYLVENNESENDIINLLKQQNLLVIKIQKGKSFKLIIKEFFKQTLNDEDKITFCSHLYYLLKAGIPLLEALVDLKNDKNISKRLKVVLSKIIYLVSQNGFTLSKALQQLENQFDSIFIQLIKVGEESGELVEVLKSLNQSLIQNQQLKKQRKTLLVYPAITTIIIILVCLFLFNYVVPKLKIFIETMQFDLPIYSKILFAVAGFINDYFVFIFASILLLVIAIYSMLKIPKIKVVIHKKLLKLPIFGDLLLNIDCLRFAENFKLLYSHGIFVLESMKLSQEVVSNLFIKNNLMLVRRRIENGVAIAKSFKEINEYYKGYKVFPTLLLRMLTIGEKTGELDKTLSNFVEAEQFNINNKINFLQNQIQPILTIILGLIVLWIIAAILLPLYDLLSQLQL
;
A
#
# COMPACT_ATOMS: atom_id res chain seq x y z
N MET A 1 -5.35 -35.83 3.45
CA MET A 1 -5.03 -34.79 2.42
C MET A 1 -3.93 -35.36 1.59
N ASN A 2 -4.27 -35.86 0.37
CA ASN A 2 -3.29 -36.49 -0.51
C ASN A 2 -2.27 -35.45 -0.98
N GLU A 3 -0.99 -35.67 -0.73
CA GLU A 3 0.11 -34.90 -1.29
C GLU A 3 0.16 -35.17 -2.80
N GLN A 4 -0.28 -34.21 -3.60
CA GLN A 4 -0.11 -34.29 -5.05
C GLN A 4 1.39 -34.21 -5.38
N GLN A 5 1.93 -35.25 -5.98
CA GLN A 5 3.33 -35.36 -6.39
C GLN A 5 3.50 -34.77 -7.80
N TYR A 6 4.61 -34.08 -8.02
CA TYR A 6 4.97 -33.49 -9.29
C TYR A 6 6.31 -34.04 -9.79
N TYR A 7 6.42 -34.18 -11.09
CA TYR A 7 7.67 -34.50 -11.75
C TYR A 7 8.06 -33.36 -12.70
N SER A 8 9.30 -32.90 -12.63
CA SER A 8 9.89 -32.05 -13.65
C SER A 8 10.54 -32.87 -14.68
N TYR A 9 10.25 -32.65 -15.95
CA TYR A 9 10.84 -33.38 -17.03
C TYR A 9 11.47 -32.46 -18.08
N THR A 10 12.51 -32.93 -18.70
CA THR A 10 13.12 -32.34 -19.89
C THR A 10 12.99 -33.35 -21.02
N ALA A 11 12.34 -32.94 -22.10
CA ALA A 11 12.07 -33.79 -23.25
C ALA A 11 12.43 -33.08 -24.56
N ILE A 12 12.65 -33.84 -25.65
CA ILE A 12 12.78 -33.32 -26.99
C ILE A 12 11.46 -33.55 -27.72
N ASN A 13 10.96 -32.51 -28.41
CA ASN A 13 9.78 -32.61 -29.24
C ASN A 13 10.15 -33.15 -30.65
N GLU A 14 9.13 -33.42 -31.50
CA GLU A 14 9.28 -33.90 -32.88
C GLU A 14 10.19 -33.02 -33.76
N PHE A 15 10.36 -31.76 -33.42
CA PHE A 15 11.20 -30.79 -34.14
C PHE A 15 12.63 -30.71 -33.58
N GLY A 16 13.04 -31.64 -32.72
CA GLY A 16 14.39 -31.67 -32.13
C GLY A 16 14.64 -30.59 -31.08
N LYS A 17 13.60 -29.83 -30.64
CA LYS A 17 13.75 -28.77 -29.66
C LYS A 17 13.58 -29.30 -28.24
N GLN A 18 14.53 -28.98 -27.39
CA GLN A 18 14.48 -29.32 -25.96
C GLN A 18 13.44 -28.50 -25.23
N ILE A 19 12.52 -29.15 -24.54
CA ILE A 19 11.43 -28.56 -23.76
C ILE A 19 11.57 -29.02 -22.30
N SER A 20 11.53 -28.12 -21.37
CA SER A 20 11.43 -28.42 -19.92
C SER A 20 10.08 -28.03 -19.40
N ASN A 21 9.33 -28.96 -18.79
CA ASN A 21 8.00 -28.73 -18.26
C ASN A 21 7.77 -29.59 -17.02
N HIS A 22 6.58 -29.46 -16.41
CA HIS A 22 6.19 -30.16 -15.19
C HIS A 22 4.94 -31.00 -15.45
N TYR A 23 4.88 -32.21 -14.88
CA TYR A 23 3.74 -33.11 -14.93
C TYR A 23 3.14 -33.29 -13.54
N LEU A 24 1.84 -33.18 -13.42
CA LEU A 24 1.09 -33.31 -12.18
C LEU A 24 0.54 -34.74 -12.10
N VAL A 25 0.88 -35.45 -11.04
CA VAL A 25 0.43 -36.84 -10.81
C VAL A 25 -0.97 -36.83 -10.19
N GLU A 26 -1.96 -37.37 -10.89
CA GLU A 26 -3.34 -37.37 -10.41
C GLU A 26 -3.70 -38.60 -9.55
N ASN A 27 -3.08 -39.77 -9.73
CA ASN A 27 -3.40 -41.00 -9.01
C ASN A 27 -2.20 -41.90 -8.82
N ASN A 28 -1.33 -41.72 -7.86
CA ASN A 28 -0.20 -42.62 -7.53
C ASN A 28 0.57 -43.21 -8.76
N GLU A 29 0.61 -42.47 -9.84
CA GLU A 29 1.30 -42.86 -11.07
C GLU A 29 2.80 -42.98 -10.78
N SER A 30 3.42 -44.04 -11.25
CA SER A 30 4.86 -44.23 -11.14
C SER A 30 5.61 -43.37 -12.18
N GLU A 31 6.89 -43.15 -11.93
CA GLU A 31 7.76 -42.39 -12.86
C GLU A 31 7.72 -42.99 -14.28
N ASN A 32 7.59 -44.33 -14.39
CA ASN A 32 7.49 -45.03 -15.66
C ASN A 32 6.15 -44.77 -16.39
N ASP A 33 5.08 -44.63 -15.66
CA ASP A 33 3.77 -44.31 -16.26
C ASP A 33 3.75 -42.92 -16.87
N ILE A 34 4.39 -41.97 -16.21
CA ILE A 34 4.56 -40.58 -16.71
C ILE A 34 5.43 -40.57 -17.96
N ILE A 35 6.52 -41.31 -17.96
CA ILE A 35 7.39 -41.43 -19.14
C ILE A 35 6.62 -42.01 -20.34
N ASN A 36 5.77 -43.01 -20.11
CA ASN A 36 4.96 -43.63 -21.17
C ASN A 36 3.89 -42.64 -21.70
N LEU A 37 3.23 -41.89 -20.83
CA LEU A 37 2.28 -40.84 -21.23
C LEU A 37 2.92 -39.71 -22.02
N LEU A 38 4.13 -39.29 -21.64
CA LEU A 38 4.88 -38.27 -22.37
C LEU A 38 5.37 -38.79 -23.75
N LYS A 39 5.73 -40.07 -23.84
CA LYS A 39 6.05 -40.74 -25.12
C LYS A 39 4.85 -40.81 -26.06
N GLN A 40 3.64 -41.05 -25.55
CA GLN A 40 2.40 -40.99 -26.35
C GLN A 40 2.12 -39.61 -26.91
N GLN A 41 2.67 -38.56 -26.30
CA GLN A 41 2.60 -37.16 -26.76
C GLN A 41 3.77 -36.81 -27.71
N ASN A 42 4.48 -37.78 -28.25
CA ASN A 42 5.64 -37.62 -29.12
C ASN A 42 6.80 -36.83 -28.48
N LEU A 43 6.94 -36.93 -27.14
CA LEU A 43 8.01 -36.32 -26.39
C LEU A 43 9.05 -37.35 -25.93
N LEU A 44 10.29 -37.20 -26.38
CA LEU A 44 11.41 -38.02 -25.91
C LEU A 44 11.94 -37.45 -24.60
N VAL A 45 11.65 -38.12 -23.48
CA VAL A 45 12.08 -37.68 -22.16
C VAL A 45 13.58 -37.94 -21.97
N ILE A 46 14.37 -36.87 -21.75
CA ILE A 46 15.81 -36.95 -21.48
C ILE A 46 16.07 -37.12 -19.99
N LYS A 47 15.29 -36.37 -19.17
CA LYS A 47 15.48 -36.33 -17.73
C LYS A 47 14.13 -36.14 -17.06
N ILE A 48 13.86 -36.92 -16.03
CA ILE A 48 12.70 -36.75 -15.13
C ILE A 48 13.23 -36.75 -13.70
N GLN A 49 12.73 -35.87 -12.90
CA GLN A 49 13.08 -35.74 -11.48
C GLN A 49 11.86 -35.49 -10.66
N LYS A 50 11.72 -36.17 -9.52
CA LYS A 50 10.72 -35.92 -8.53
C LYS A 50 10.96 -34.51 -7.93
N GLY A 51 10.13 -33.54 -8.31
CA GLY A 51 10.28 -32.15 -7.85
C GLY A 51 9.86 -32.00 -6.40
N LYS A 52 10.57 -31.16 -5.66
CA LYS A 52 10.04 -30.61 -4.40
C LYS A 52 8.75 -29.87 -4.74
N SER A 53 7.69 -30.21 -4.03
CA SER A 53 6.31 -29.76 -4.22
C SER A 53 6.20 -28.44 -5.01
N PHE A 54 5.81 -28.50 -6.27
CA PHE A 54 5.50 -27.34 -7.14
C PHE A 54 4.45 -26.43 -6.47
N LYS A 55 3.64 -27.01 -5.57
CA LYS A 55 2.73 -26.30 -4.67
C LYS A 55 3.45 -25.29 -3.76
N LEU A 56 4.72 -25.55 -3.37
CA LEU A 56 5.51 -24.59 -2.58
C LEU A 56 6.06 -23.47 -3.46
N ILE A 57 6.54 -23.79 -4.66
CA ILE A 57 7.04 -22.78 -5.60
C ILE A 57 5.89 -21.92 -6.13
N ILE A 58 4.74 -22.52 -6.48
CA ILE A 58 3.52 -21.79 -6.84
C ILE A 58 2.99 -21.05 -5.63
N LYS A 59 2.95 -21.64 -4.43
CA LYS A 59 2.49 -20.99 -3.20
C LYS A 59 3.38 -19.80 -2.79
N GLU A 60 4.69 -19.85 -3.06
CA GLU A 60 5.58 -18.70 -2.90
C GLU A 60 5.41 -17.66 -4.01
N PHE A 61 5.24 -18.07 -5.27
CA PHE A 61 4.95 -17.15 -6.39
C PHE A 61 3.54 -16.55 -6.28
N PHE A 62 2.52 -17.31 -5.84
CA PHE A 62 1.16 -16.80 -5.62
C PHE A 62 0.99 -16.06 -4.28
N LYS A 63 1.95 -16.15 -3.38
CA LYS A 63 1.99 -15.31 -2.17
C LYS A 63 2.38 -13.87 -2.50
N GLN A 64 2.97 -13.61 -3.65
CA GLN A 64 3.26 -12.28 -4.15
C GLN A 64 2.10 -11.81 -5.03
N THR A 65 1.24 -10.96 -4.50
CA THR A 65 0.21 -10.25 -5.27
C THR A 65 0.84 -9.41 -6.38
N LEU A 66 0.13 -9.25 -7.50
CA LEU A 66 0.52 -8.32 -8.55
C LEU A 66 0.69 -6.93 -7.96
N ASN A 67 1.77 -6.26 -8.33
CA ASN A 67 1.96 -4.87 -7.95
C ASN A 67 1.05 -3.94 -8.79
N ASP A 68 0.95 -2.68 -8.41
CA ASP A 68 0.13 -1.72 -9.14
C ASP A 68 0.62 -1.53 -10.59
N GLU A 69 1.94 -1.62 -10.84
CA GLU A 69 2.53 -1.53 -12.18
C GLU A 69 2.12 -2.69 -13.08
N ASP A 70 2.08 -3.91 -12.54
CA ASP A 70 1.61 -5.08 -13.29
C ASP A 70 0.14 -4.94 -13.69
N LYS A 71 -0.72 -4.43 -12.79
CA LYS A 71 -2.14 -4.18 -13.06
C LYS A 71 -2.35 -3.07 -14.09
N ILE A 72 -1.58 -1.99 -14.01
CA ILE A 72 -1.60 -0.89 -14.99
C ILE A 72 -1.17 -1.42 -16.36
N THR A 73 -0.08 -2.20 -16.42
CA THR A 73 0.39 -2.82 -17.66
C THR A 73 -0.67 -3.74 -18.26
N PHE A 74 -1.30 -4.57 -17.44
CA PHE A 74 -2.40 -5.43 -17.87
C PHE A 74 -3.56 -4.63 -18.47
N CYS A 75 -4.05 -3.61 -17.75
CA CYS A 75 -5.16 -2.79 -18.24
C CYS A 75 -4.81 -1.99 -19.49
N SER A 76 -3.65 -1.35 -19.53
CA SER A 76 -3.26 -0.49 -20.65
C SER A 76 -3.04 -1.29 -21.94
N HIS A 77 -2.33 -2.43 -21.87
CA HIS A 77 -2.14 -3.28 -23.05
C HIS A 77 -3.45 -3.82 -23.57
N LEU A 78 -4.29 -4.39 -22.71
CA LEU A 78 -5.61 -4.88 -23.15
C LEU A 78 -6.47 -3.75 -23.72
N TYR A 79 -6.48 -2.57 -23.09
CA TYR A 79 -7.21 -1.41 -23.62
C TYR A 79 -6.77 -1.06 -25.05
N TYR A 80 -5.47 -0.93 -25.29
CA TYR A 80 -4.98 -0.56 -26.63
C TYR A 80 -5.24 -1.63 -27.68
N LEU A 81 -5.03 -2.90 -27.37
CA LEU A 81 -5.21 -4.00 -28.30
C LEU A 81 -6.68 -4.24 -28.63
N LEU A 82 -7.57 -4.25 -27.62
CA LEU A 82 -9.02 -4.39 -27.83
C LEU A 82 -9.60 -3.18 -28.57
N LYS A 83 -9.12 -1.96 -28.28
CA LYS A 83 -9.51 -0.76 -29.01
C LYS A 83 -9.11 -0.81 -30.49
N ALA A 84 -8.00 -1.48 -30.80
CA ALA A 84 -7.57 -1.74 -32.18
C ALA A 84 -8.35 -2.88 -32.85
N GLY A 85 -9.33 -3.50 -32.16
CA GLY A 85 -10.14 -4.60 -32.69
C GLY A 85 -9.51 -5.99 -32.57
N ILE A 86 -8.40 -6.13 -31.84
CA ILE A 86 -7.73 -7.44 -31.64
C ILE A 86 -8.59 -8.26 -30.65
N PRO A 87 -8.89 -9.54 -30.95
CA PRO A 87 -9.66 -10.40 -30.05
C PRO A 87 -9.01 -10.57 -28.69
N LEU A 88 -9.80 -10.70 -27.62
CA LEU A 88 -9.34 -10.77 -26.23
C LEU A 88 -8.25 -11.83 -26.01
N LEU A 89 -8.45 -13.03 -26.56
CA LEU A 89 -7.50 -14.12 -26.38
C LEU A 89 -6.14 -13.81 -27.03
N GLU A 90 -6.14 -13.24 -28.24
CA GLU A 90 -4.93 -12.79 -28.92
C GLU A 90 -4.22 -11.68 -28.15
N ALA A 91 -4.98 -10.70 -27.63
CA ALA A 91 -4.46 -9.61 -26.81
C ALA A 91 -3.79 -10.13 -25.52
N LEU A 92 -4.36 -11.13 -24.87
CA LEU A 92 -3.77 -11.77 -23.67
C LEU A 92 -2.48 -12.52 -24.03
N VAL A 93 -2.44 -13.22 -25.18
CA VAL A 93 -1.26 -13.96 -25.66
C VAL A 93 -0.14 -12.99 -26.05
N ASP A 94 -0.48 -11.90 -26.74
CA ASP A 94 0.48 -10.87 -27.12
C ASP A 94 1.12 -10.23 -25.88
N LEU A 95 0.31 -9.81 -24.92
CA LEU A 95 0.79 -9.28 -23.66
C LEU A 95 1.71 -10.28 -22.92
N LYS A 96 1.37 -11.56 -22.88
CA LYS A 96 2.23 -12.59 -22.25
C LYS A 96 3.60 -12.69 -22.92
N ASN A 97 3.67 -12.51 -24.25
CA ASN A 97 4.90 -12.62 -25.04
C ASN A 97 5.79 -11.38 -24.95
N ASP A 98 5.28 -10.25 -24.45
CA ASP A 98 6.09 -9.06 -24.23
C ASP A 98 7.27 -9.37 -23.28
N LYS A 99 8.48 -8.97 -23.71
CA LYS A 99 9.71 -9.18 -22.93
C LYS A 99 9.80 -8.30 -21.71
N ASN A 100 9.10 -7.17 -21.70
CA ASN A 100 9.21 -6.13 -20.69
C ASN A 100 8.31 -6.34 -19.48
N ILE A 101 7.39 -7.31 -19.52
CA ILE A 101 6.49 -7.57 -18.39
C ILE A 101 7.13 -8.43 -17.31
N SER A 102 6.68 -8.26 -16.08
CA SER A 102 7.18 -9.00 -14.93
C SER A 102 6.93 -10.52 -15.07
N LYS A 103 7.83 -11.32 -14.49
CA LYS A 103 7.65 -12.79 -14.42
C LYS A 103 6.32 -13.16 -13.72
N ARG A 104 5.87 -12.36 -12.75
CA ARG A 104 4.61 -12.58 -12.04
C ARG A 104 3.41 -12.41 -12.96
N LEU A 105 3.38 -11.33 -13.73
CA LEU A 105 2.31 -11.07 -14.68
C LEU A 105 2.26 -12.15 -15.76
N LYS A 106 3.42 -12.65 -16.23
CA LYS A 106 3.47 -13.79 -17.17
C LYS A 106 2.82 -15.07 -16.63
N VAL A 107 3.04 -15.39 -15.36
CA VAL A 107 2.43 -16.57 -14.72
C VAL A 107 0.91 -16.38 -14.59
N VAL A 108 0.46 -15.20 -14.15
CA VAL A 108 -0.97 -14.88 -14.04
C VAL A 108 -1.65 -14.93 -15.40
N LEU A 109 -1.06 -14.31 -16.42
CA LEU A 109 -1.55 -14.36 -17.82
C LEU A 109 -1.64 -15.78 -18.34
N SER A 110 -0.64 -16.63 -18.08
CA SER A 110 -0.68 -18.03 -18.52
C SER A 110 -1.90 -18.76 -17.94
N LYS A 111 -2.25 -18.49 -16.70
CA LYS A 111 -3.43 -19.09 -16.05
C LYS A 111 -4.74 -18.50 -16.58
N ILE A 112 -4.79 -17.17 -16.82
CA ILE A 112 -5.97 -16.54 -17.44
C ILE A 112 -6.19 -17.12 -18.84
N ILE A 113 -5.16 -17.17 -19.67
CA ILE A 113 -5.23 -17.72 -21.03
C ILE A 113 -5.72 -19.18 -20.98
N TYR A 114 -5.21 -20.00 -20.09
CA TYR A 114 -5.66 -21.38 -19.93
C TYR A 114 -7.15 -21.46 -19.57
N LEU A 115 -7.62 -20.66 -18.59
CA LEU A 115 -9.02 -20.65 -18.16
C LEU A 115 -9.97 -20.16 -19.27
N VAL A 116 -9.54 -19.17 -20.04
CA VAL A 116 -10.36 -18.61 -21.14
C VAL A 116 -10.36 -19.57 -22.33
N SER A 117 -9.20 -20.11 -22.74
CA SER A 117 -9.09 -20.92 -23.97
C SER A 117 -9.60 -22.35 -23.81
N GLN A 118 -9.32 -23.01 -22.66
CA GLN A 118 -9.65 -24.41 -22.45
C GLN A 118 -10.99 -24.61 -21.71
N ASN A 119 -11.31 -23.73 -20.75
CA ASN A 119 -12.51 -23.87 -19.94
C ASN A 119 -13.68 -22.99 -20.45
N GLY A 120 -13.45 -22.16 -21.47
CA GLY A 120 -14.47 -21.27 -22.01
C GLY A 120 -14.94 -20.20 -20.99
N PHE A 121 -14.09 -19.87 -20.01
CA PHE A 121 -14.44 -18.85 -19.00
C PHE A 121 -14.42 -17.47 -19.65
N THR A 122 -15.34 -16.59 -19.18
CA THR A 122 -15.22 -15.16 -19.41
C THR A 122 -13.98 -14.62 -18.69
N LEU A 123 -13.45 -13.47 -19.09
CA LEU A 123 -12.29 -12.85 -18.43
C LEU A 123 -12.58 -12.62 -16.93
N SER A 124 -13.77 -12.11 -16.61
CA SER A 124 -14.17 -11.88 -15.22
C SER A 124 -14.19 -13.15 -14.37
N LYS A 125 -14.70 -14.28 -14.90
CA LYS A 125 -14.66 -15.57 -14.22
C LYS A 125 -13.24 -16.09 -14.05
N ALA A 126 -12.38 -15.92 -15.06
CA ALA A 126 -10.97 -16.29 -14.97
C ALA A 126 -10.24 -15.46 -13.91
N LEU A 127 -10.51 -14.15 -13.83
CA LEU A 127 -9.96 -13.27 -12.80
C LEU A 127 -10.46 -13.62 -11.40
N GLN A 128 -11.72 -14.03 -11.26
CA GLN A 128 -12.29 -14.47 -9.98
C GLN A 128 -11.58 -15.69 -9.42
N GLN A 129 -11.12 -16.63 -10.26
CA GLN A 129 -10.26 -17.73 -9.80
C GLN A 129 -8.90 -17.26 -9.25
N LEU A 130 -8.56 -15.98 -9.46
CA LEU A 130 -7.33 -15.33 -9.07
C LEU A 130 -7.58 -14.16 -8.09
N GLU A 131 -8.56 -14.31 -7.19
CA GLU A 131 -9.01 -13.26 -6.22
C GLU A 131 -7.86 -12.64 -5.41
N ASN A 132 -6.78 -13.38 -5.16
CA ASN A 132 -5.60 -12.86 -4.47
C ASN A 132 -4.77 -11.89 -5.33
N GLN A 133 -5.02 -11.80 -6.65
CA GLN A 133 -4.27 -10.96 -7.59
C GLN A 133 -5.03 -9.70 -7.98
N PHE A 134 -6.35 -9.79 -8.07
CA PHE A 134 -7.24 -8.69 -8.45
C PHE A 134 -8.26 -8.48 -7.33
N ASP A 135 -8.58 -7.24 -7.05
CA ASP A 135 -9.60 -6.90 -6.06
C ASP A 135 -11.02 -7.05 -6.62
N SER A 136 -11.99 -7.08 -5.71
CA SER A 136 -13.40 -7.32 -6.06
C SER A 136 -13.95 -6.23 -7.00
N ILE A 137 -13.49 -4.98 -6.87
CA ILE A 137 -13.92 -3.87 -7.73
C ILE A 137 -13.43 -4.10 -9.15
N PHE A 138 -12.16 -4.49 -9.30
CA PHE A 138 -11.57 -4.80 -10.60
C PHE A 138 -12.36 -5.91 -11.32
N ILE A 139 -12.62 -7.01 -10.62
CA ILE A 139 -13.35 -8.17 -11.16
C ILE A 139 -14.77 -7.79 -11.54
N GLN A 140 -15.46 -7.03 -10.69
CA GLN A 140 -16.84 -6.61 -10.93
C GLN A 140 -16.95 -5.67 -12.14
N LEU A 141 -16.01 -4.73 -12.29
CA LEU A 141 -15.99 -3.83 -13.45
C LEU A 141 -15.72 -4.58 -14.75
N ILE A 142 -14.74 -5.50 -14.76
CA ILE A 142 -14.52 -6.36 -15.95
C ILE A 142 -15.77 -7.16 -16.28
N LYS A 143 -16.46 -7.71 -15.27
CA LYS A 143 -17.73 -8.44 -15.47
C LYS A 143 -18.78 -7.58 -16.14
N VAL A 144 -19.00 -6.37 -15.64
CA VAL A 144 -19.98 -5.43 -16.24
C VAL A 144 -19.55 -5.06 -17.66
N GLY A 145 -18.27 -4.78 -17.92
CA GLY A 145 -17.76 -4.50 -19.25
C GLY A 145 -17.93 -5.67 -20.25
N GLU A 146 -17.83 -6.93 -19.79
CA GLU A 146 -18.12 -8.11 -20.59
C GLU A 146 -19.63 -8.24 -20.88
N GLU A 147 -20.48 -8.04 -19.87
CA GLU A 147 -21.93 -8.17 -19.99
C GLU A 147 -22.56 -7.06 -20.84
N SER A 148 -22.02 -5.83 -20.76
CA SER A 148 -22.49 -4.69 -21.57
C SER A 148 -21.83 -4.59 -22.95
N GLY A 149 -20.74 -5.32 -23.21
CA GLY A 149 -19.93 -5.16 -24.42
C GLY A 149 -18.99 -3.94 -24.39
N GLU A 150 -18.89 -3.23 -23.27
CA GLU A 150 -18.09 -2.00 -23.10
C GLU A 150 -16.75 -2.25 -22.41
N LEU A 151 -16.16 -3.44 -22.61
CA LEU A 151 -14.92 -3.84 -21.94
C LEU A 151 -13.76 -2.86 -22.17
N VAL A 152 -13.71 -2.23 -23.36
CA VAL A 152 -12.67 -1.24 -23.71
C VAL A 152 -12.77 0.00 -22.83
N GLU A 153 -13.97 0.55 -22.63
CA GLU A 153 -14.19 1.73 -21.79
C GLU A 153 -13.96 1.43 -20.31
N VAL A 154 -14.34 0.25 -19.85
CA VAL A 154 -14.06 -0.23 -18.50
C VAL A 154 -12.56 -0.35 -18.26
N LEU A 155 -11.81 -0.95 -19.17
CA LEU A 155 -10.34 -1.07 -19.07
C LEU A 155 -9.65 0.30 -19.05
N LYS A 156 -10.14 1.25 -19.86
CA LYS A 156 -9.64 2.63 -19.84
C LYS A 156 -9.84 3.29 -18.47
N SER A 157 -11.06 3.19 -17.95
CA SER A 157 -11.43 3.77 -16.65
C SER A 157 -10.63 3.14 -15.49
N LEU A 158 -10.47 1.80 -15.50
CA LEU A 158 -9.64 1.07 -14.57
C LEU A 158 -8.18 1.51 -14.65
N ASN A 159 -7.63 1.62 -15.87
CA ASN A 159 -6.25 2.05 -16.07
C ASN A 159 -6.01 3.46 -15.50
N GLN A 160 -6.90 4.39 -15.78
CA GLN A 160 -6.83 5.75 -15.25
C GLN A 160 -6.88 5.78 -13.72
N SER A 161 -7.81 5.04 -13.12
CA SER A 161 -7.93 4.92 -11.67
C SER A 161 -6.68 4.31 -11.02
N LEU A 162 -6.12 3.25 -11.60
CA LEU A 162 -4.90 2.61 -11.12
C LEU A 162 -3.69 3.55 -11.19
N ILE A 163 -3.54 4.32 -12.28
CA ILE A 163 -2.46 5.31 -12.43
C ILE A 163 -2.59 6.41 -11.38
N GLN A 164 -3.79 6.96 -11.18
CA GLN A 164 -4.04 7.98 -10.16
C GLN A 164 -3.73 7.47 -8.75
N ASN A 165 -4.19 6.27 -8.42
CA ASN A 165 -3.90 5.63 -7.14
C ASN A 165 -2.40 5.37 -6.93
N GLN A 166 -1.68 4.95 -7.98
CA GLN A 166 -0.23 4.77 -7.92
C GLN A 166 0.49 6.11 -7.69
N GLN A 167 0.08 7.18 -8.36
CA GLN A 167 0.65 8.51 -8.16
C GLN A 167 0.47 9.00 -6.73
N LEU A 168 -0.74 8.85 -6.16
CA LEU A 168 -1.01 9.20 -4.76
C LEU A 168 -0.17 8.36 -3.78
N LYS A 169 0.01 7.07 -4.06
CA LYS A 169 0.89 6.21 -3.24
C LYS A 169 2.35 6.65 -3.32
N LYS A 170 2.86 6.99 -4.52
CA LYS A 170 4.22 7.48 -4.72
C LYS A 170 4.44 8.80 -3.98
N GLN A 171 3.53 9.76 -4.11
CA GLN A 171 3.60 11.04 -3.39
C GLN A 171 3.66 10.85 -1.87
N ARG A 172 2.79 9.99 -1.30
CA ARG A 172 2.82 9.69 0.15
C ARG A 172 4.13 9.06 0.60
N LYS A 173 4.70 8.15 -0.20
CA LYS A 173 6.00 7.53 0.12
C LYS A 173 7.11 8.56 0.14
N THR A 174 7.14 9.44 -0.85
CA THR A 174 8.14 10.53 -0.95
C THR A 174 8.05 11.50 0.23
N LEU A 175 6.83 11.76 0.75
CA LEU A 175 6.62 12.57 1.95
C LEU A 175 7.42 12.11 3.17
N LEU A 176 7.58 10.80 3.34
CA LEU A 176 8.21 10.21 4.51
C LEU A 176 9.72 9.95 4.30
N VAL A 177 10.16 9.80 3.06
CA VAL A 177 11.56 9.42 2.75
C VAL A 177 12.53 10.52 3.16
N TYR A 178 12.27 11.77 2.76
CA TYR A 178 13.15 12.89 3.09
C TYR A 178 13.27 13.15 4.60
N PRO A 179 12.15 13.28 5.36
CA PRO A 179 12.22 13.41 6.82
C PRO A 179 12.91 12.23 7.51
N ALA A 180 12.70 11.01 7.02
CA ALA A 180 13.35 9.83 7.59
C ALA A 180 14.86 9.87 7.41
N ILE A 181 15.35 10.19 6.20
CA ILE A 181 16.79 10.32 5.93
C ILE A 181 17.40 11.42 6.79
N THR A 182 16.77 12.60 6.83
CA THR A 182 17.25 13.73 7.61
C THR A 182 17.28 13.41 9.10
N THR A 183 16.23 12.77 9.62
CA THR A 183 16.19 12.35 11.02
C THR A 183 17.28 11.33 11.34
N ILE A 184 17.52 10.36 10.46
CA ILE A 184 18.62 9.39 10.65
C ILE A 184 19.96 10.11 10.70
N ILE A 185 20.21 11.07 9.80
CA ILE A 185 21.46 11.86 9.80
C ILE A 185 21.61 12.63 11.13
N ILE A 186 20.54 13.30 11.59
CA ILE A 186 20.53 14.02 12.86
C ILE A 186 20.88 13.08 14.01
N ILE A 187 20.26 11.91 14.08
CA ILE A 187 20.51 10.90 15.11
C ILE A 187 21.98 10.46 15.06
N LEU A 188 22.52 10.17 13.87
CA LEU A 188 23.92 9.76 13.71
C LEU A 188 24.90 10.86 14.18
N VAL A 189 24.63 12.11 13.83
CA VAL A 189 25.44 13.27 14.31
C VAL A 189 25.37 13.39 15.83
N CYS A 190 24.17 13.30 16.41
CA CYS A 190 24.01 13.34 17.87
C CYS A 190 24.74 12.19 18.56
N LEU A 191 24.63 10.97 18.05
CA LEU A 191 25.33 9.81 18.58
C LEU A 191 26.86 9.99 18.51
N PHE A 192 27.36 10.50 17.40
CA PHE A 192 28.79 10.81 17.26
C PHE A 192 29.24 11.85 18.30
N LEU A 193 28.51 12.94 18.45
CA LEU A 193 28.82 13.99 19.41
C LEU A 193 28.77 13.47 20.86
N PHE A 194 27.74 12.73 21.22
CA PHE A 194 27.56 12.21 22.57
C PHE A 194 28.58 11.11 22.95
N ASN A 195 28.97 10.25 22.00
CA ASN A 195 29.90 9.15 22.27
C ASN A 195 31.37 9.55 22.13
N TYR A 196 31.70 10.55 21.33
CA TYR A 196 33.08 10.92 21.05
C TYR A 196 33.49 12.27 21.63
N VAL A 197 32.67 13.30 21.35
CA VAL A 197 33.05 14.67 21.70
C VAL A 197 32.79 14.97 23.16
N VAL A 198 31.59 14.69 23.63
CA VAL A 198 31.16 15.01 25.00
C VAL A 198 32.01 14.32 26.06
N PRO A 199 32.38 13.00 25.99
CA PRO A 199 33.23 12.37 26.97
C PRO A 199 34.66 12.96 27.04
N LYS A 200 35.25 13.29 25.90
CA LYS A 200 36.58 13.93 25.86
C LYS A 200 36.58 15.29 26.55
N LEU A 201 35.51 16.05 26.33
CA LEU A 201 35.36 17.36 26.95
C LEU A 201 35.06 17.25 28.45
N LYS A 202 34.32 16.23 28.88
CA LYS A 202 34.07 15.95 30.30
C LYS A 202 35.39 15.71 31.02
N ILE A 203 36.26 14.82 30.51
CA ILE A 203 37.58 14.54 31.08
C ILE A 203 38.43 15.81 31.13
N PHE A 204 38.46 16.61 30.07
CA PHE A 204 39.20 17.86 29.99
C PHE A 204 38.74 18.86 31.07
N ILE A 205 37.45 19.04 31.29
CA ILE A 205 36.92 19.99 32.27
C ILE A 205 37.14 19.46 33.72
N GLU A 206 36.97 18.15 33.93
CA GLU A 206 37.21 17.52 35.25
C GLU A 206 38.68 17.63 35.70
N THR A 207 39.64 17.57 34.76
CA THR A 207 41.06 17.76 35.07
C THR A 207 41.38 19.18 35.57
N MET A 208 40.51 20.15 35.25
CA MET A 208 40.69 21.55 35.66
C MET A 208 40.04 21.89 37.01
N GLN A 209 39.40 20.92 37.69
CA GLN A 209 38.75 21.06 39.01
C GLN A 209 37.70 22.15 39.10
N PHE A 210 36.98 22.39 38.02
CA PHE A 210 35.99 23.48 37.89
C PHE A 210 34.57 23.00 38.19
N ASP A 211 33.78 23.85 38.88
CA ASP A 211 32.37 23.60 39.08
C ASP A 211 31.60 23.79 37.76
N LEU A 212 31.02 22.70 37.26
CA LEU A 212 30.29 22.69 36.02
C LEU A 212 28.96 23.49 36.13
N PRO A 213 28.67 24.38 35.19
CA PRO A 213 27.36 25.03 35.07
C PRO A 213 26.23 24.00 34.85
N ILE A 214 25.01 24.34 35.24
CA ILE A 214 23.83 23.43 35.17
C ILE A 214 23.60 22.88 33.78
N TYR A 215 23.74 23.70 32.73
CA TYR A 215 23.53 23.28 31.33
C TYR A 215 24.57 22.24 30.86
N SER A 216 25.80 22.32 31.34
CA SER A 216 26.84 21.31 31.07
C SER A 216 26.61 20.03 31.87
N LYS A 217 26.17 20.14 33.13
CA LYS A 217 25.77 18.97 33.94
C LYS A 217 24.64 18.18 33.30
N ILE A 218 23.63 18.90 32.79
CA ILE A 218 22.53 18.27 32.03
C ILE A 218 23.01 17.58 30.73
N LEU A 219 23.89 18.23 29.96
CA LEU A 219 24.45 17.63 28.74
C LEU A 219 25.22 16.33 29.07
N PHE A 220 26.09 16.35 30.07
CA PHE A 220 26.84 15.16 30.47
C PHE A 220 25.97 14.06 31.07
N ALA A 221 24.93 14.41 31.83
CA ALA A 221 23.95 13.45 32.33
C ALA A 221 23.17 12.79 31.19
N VAL A 222 22.69 13.57 30.19
CA VAL A 222 22.00 13.05 29.02
C VAL A 222 22.93 12.16 28.17
N ALA A 223 24.18 12.60 27.95
CA ALA A 223 25.16 11.80 27.21
C ALA A 223 25.49 10.49 27.91
N GLY A 224 25.70 10.52 29.22
CA GLY A 224 25.90 9.32 30.03
C GLY A 224 24.70 8.38 29.99
N PHE A 225 23.50 8.91 30.19
CA PHE A 225 22.28 8.12 30.11
C PHE A 225 22.11 7.44 28.72
N ILE A 226 22.36 8.17 27.63
CA ILE A 226 22.29 7.59 26.29
C ILE A 226 23.34 6.50 26.12
N ASN A 227 24.57 6.72 26.57
CA ASN A 227 25.66 5.76 26.43
C ASN A 227 25.43 4.47 27.28
N ASP A 228 25.04 4.64 28.54
CA ASP A 228 24.84 3.53 29.47
C ASP A 228 23.59 2.70 29.14
N TYR A 229 22.55 3.34 28.65
CA TYR A 229 21.25 2.72 28.38
C TYR A 229 20.91 2.58 26.89
N PHE A 230 21.85 2.79 25.98
CA PHE A 230 21.60 2.74 24.53
C PHE A 230 20.90 1.45 24.08
N VAL A 231 21.38 0.30 24.55
CA VAL A 231 20.81 -1.01 24.23
C VAL A 231 19.38 -1.14 24.77
N PHE A 232 19.14 -0.67 26.00
CA PHE A 232 17.82 -0.71 26.63
C PHE A 232 16.84 0.24 25.96
N ILE A 233 17.28 1.44 25.55
CA ILE A 233 16.46 2.41 24.80
C ILE A 233 16.05 1.79 23.46
N PHE A 234 17.01 1.21 22.73
CA PHE A 234 16.73 0.56 21.45
C PHE A 234 15.79 -0.64 21.60
N ALA A 235 16.03 -1.50 22.59
CA ALA A 235 15.18 -2.64 22.92
C ALA A 235 13.76 -2.20 23.32
N SER A 236 13.63 -1.13 24.11
CA SER A 236 12.34 -0.55 24.53
C SER A 236 11.56 -0.02 23.33
N ILE A 237 12.21 0.73 22.43
CA ILE A 237 11.58 1.22 21.19
C ILE A 237 11.10 0.05 20.31
N LEU A 238 11.93 -0.97 20.13
CA LEU A 238 11.58 -2.17 19.37
C LEU A 238 10.37 -2.90 19.99
N LEU A 239 10.39 -3.09 21.31
CA LEU A 239 9.29 -3.72 22.04
C LEU A 239 8.00 -2.90 21.94
N LEU A 240 8.09 -1.57 22.03
CA LEU A 240 6.96 -0.67 21.86
C LEU A 240 6.37 -0.77 20.44
N VAL A 241 7.21 -0.82 19.40
CA VAL A 241 6.77 -1.03 18.01
C VAL A 241 6.05 -2.37 17.85
N ILE A 242 6.61 -3.45 18.42
CA ILE A 242 5.99 -4.79 18.39
C ILE A 242 4.66 -4.77 19.16
N ALA A 243 4.59 -4.13 20.31
CA ALA A 243 3.36 -4.00 21.11
C ALA A 243 2.27 -3.24 20.33
N ILE A 244 2.59 -2.09 19.73
CA ILE A 244 1.66 -1.33 18.88
C ILE A 244 1.18 -2.20 17.71
N TYR A 245 2.11 -2.88 17.02
CA TYR A 245 1.76 -3.77 15.91
C TYR A 245 0.82 -4.91 16.34
N SER A 246 1.06 -5.50 17.52
CA SER A 246 0.22 -6.55 18.09
C SER A 246 -1.16 -6.03 18.48
N MET A 247 -1.25 -4.85 19.08
CA MET A 247 -2.52 -4.20 19.43
C MET A 247 -3.36 -3.87 18.18
N LEU A 248 -2.72 -3.48 17.08
CA LEU A 248 -3.40 -3.20 15.80
C LEU A 248 -3.98 -4.46 15.12
N LYS A 249 -3.60 -5.67 15.55
CA LYS A 249 -4.22 -6.92 15.08
C LYS A 249 -5.60 -7.17 15.70
N ILE A 250 -5.91 -6.56 16.85
CA ILE A 250 -7.20 -6.74 17.53
C ILE A 250 -8.22 -5.78 16.93
N PRO A 251 -9.30 -6.26 16.26
CA PRO A 251 -10.22 -5.40 15.50
C PRO A 251 -10.88 -4.30 16.35
N LYS A 252 -11.27 -4.62 17.59
CA LYS A 252 -11.88 -3.65 18.52
C LYS A 252 -10.93 -2.48 18.84
N ILE A 253 -9.68 -2.79 19.17
CA ILE A 253 -8.65 -1.79 19.50
C ILE A 253 -8.33 -0.96 18.25
N LYS A 254 -8.22 -1.61 17.09
CA LYS A 254 -7.96 -0.95 15.82
C LYS A 254 -9.01 0.11 15.48
N VAL A 255 -10.30 -0.15 15.70
CA VAL A 255 -11.37 0.84 15.47
C VAL A 255 -11.20 2.05 16.39
N VAL A 256 -10.88 1.84 17.68
CA VAL A 256 -10.67 2.93 18.65
C VAL A 256 -9.45 3.77 18.27
N ILE A 257 -8.34 3.13 17.90
CA ILE A 257 -7.13 3.83 17.44
C ILE A 257 -7.43 4.63 16.18
N HIS A 258 -8.09 4.01 15.18
CA HIS A 258 -8.48 4.68 13.94
C HIS A 258 -9.39 5.90 14.20
N LYS A 259 -10.31 5.80 15.17
CA LYS A 259 -11.14 6.93 15.60
C LYS A 259 -10.32 8.04 16.25
N LYS A 260 -9.34 7.67 17.13
CA LYS A 260 -8.46 8.66 17.78
C LYS A 260 -7.52 9.36 16.80
N LEU A 261 -7.02 8.65 15.81
CA LEU A 261 -6.15 9.21 14.75
C LEU A 261 -6.86 10.33 13.97
N LEU A 262 -8.17 10.25 13.76
CA LEU A 262 -8.94 11.30 13.10
C LEU A 262 -9.03 12.60 13.93
N LYS A 263 -8.67 12.59 15.23
CA LYS A 263 -8.61 13.79 16.08
C LYS A 263 -7.28 14.53 15.99
N LEU A 264 -6.25 13.92 15.41
CA LEU A 264 -4.95 14.56 15.30
C LEU A 264 -5.06 15.81 14.40
N PRO A 265 -4.57 16.97 14.87
CA PRO A 265 -4.59 18.17 14.05
C PRO A 265 -3.82 17.92 12.74
N ILE A 266 -4.29 18.42 11.62
CA ILE A 266 -3.74 18.32 10.27
C ILE A 266 -3.76 16.87 9.73
N PHE A 267 -3.21 15.89 10.46
CA PHE A 267 -3.15 14.49 10.02
C PHE A 267 -4.52 13.80 10.02
N GLY A 268 -5.38 14.10 11.00
CA GLY A 268 -6.71 13.50 11.08
C GLY A 268 -7.58 13.87 9.88
N ASP A 269 -7.62 15.14 9.52
CA ASP A 269 -8.31 15.63 8.34
C ASP A 269 -7.76 15.04 7.04
N LEU A 270 -6.42 14.89 6.95
CA LEU A 270 -5.78 14.29 5.78
C LEU A 270 -6.18 12.81 5.61
N LEU A 271 -6.14 12.03 6.70
CA LEU A 271 -6.54 10.62 6.70
C LEU A 271 -8.02 10.46 6.33
N LEU A 272 -8.90 11.30 6.90
CA LEU A 272 -10.32 11.32 6.59
C LEU A 272 -10.57 11.56 5.10
N ASN A 273 -9.96 12.62 4.57
CA ASN A 273 -10.12 13.02 3.18
C ASN A 273 -9.60 11.98 2.20
N ILE A 274 -8.47 11.34 2.52
CA ILE A 274 -7.90 10.23 1.71
C ILE A 274 -8.85 9.03 1.64
N ASP A 275 -9.42 8.61 2.76
CA ASP A 275 -10.30 7.45 2.78
C ASP A 275 -11.67 7.77 2.14
N CYS A 276 -12.19 8.99 2.34
CA CYS A 276 -13.40 9.44 1.65
C CYS A 276 -13.19 9.63 0.14
N LEU A 277 -12.00 10.10 -0.27
CA LEU A 277 -11.63 10.18 -1.69
C LEU A 277 -11.63 8.78 -2.33
N ARG A 278 -10.96 7.80 -1.71
CA ARG A 278 -10.93 6.40 -2.20
C ARG A 278 -12.33 5.80 -2.32
N PHE A 279 -13.17 6.03 -1.33
CA PHE A 279 -14.56 5.61 -1.37
C PHE A 279 -15.27 6.24 -2.57
N ALA A 280 -15.21 7.56 -2.72
CA ALA A 280 -15.90 8.30 -3.76
C ALA A 280 -15.39 7.97 -5.17
N GLU A 281 -14.08 7.79 -5.36
CA GLU A 281 -13.48 7.35 -6.64
C GLU A 281 -14.05 6.00 -7.09
N ASN A 282 -14.06 5.02 -6.18
CA ASN A 282 -14.54 3.68 -6.50
C ASN A 282 -16.06 3.65 -6.64
N PHE A 283 -16.78 4.40 -5.81
CA PHE A 283 -18.23 4.54 -5.92
C PHE A 283 -18.63 5.17 -7.25
N LYS A 284 -17.99 6.29 -7.64
CA LYS A 284 -18.17 6.92 -8.94
C LYS A 284 -17.88 5.93 -10.07
N LEU A 285 -16.74 5.25 -10.02
CA LEU A 285 -16.29 4.32 -11.06
C LEU A 285 -17.30 3.18 -11.29
N LEU A 286 -17.79 2.57 -10.22
CA LEU A 286 -18.79 1.51 -10.29
C LEU A 286 -20.15 2.03 -10.79
N TYR A 287 -20.59 3.16 -10.24
CA TYR A 287 -21.87 3.74 -10.56
C TYR A 287 -21.95 4.25 -12.02
N SER A 288 -20.87 4.89 -12.53
CA SER A 288 -20.80 5.37 -13.92
C SER A 288 -20.82 4.25 -14.96
N HIS A 289 -20.47 3.02 -14.56
CA HIS A 289 -20.60 1.82 -15.40
C HIS A 289 -21.89 1.03 -15.16
N GLY A 290 -22.92 1.66 -14.55
CA GLY A 290 -24.25 1.09 -14.42
C GLY A 290 -24.46 0.12 -13.24
N ILE A 291 -23.50 0.01 -12.34
CA ILE A 291 -23.69 -0.82 -11.15
C ILE A 291 -24.61 -0.09 -10.16
N PHE A 292 -25.59 -0.79 -9.61
CA PHE A 292 -26.57 -0.22 -8.67
C PHE A 292 -25.89 0.42 -7.46
N VAL A 293 -26.48 1.52 -6.96
CA VAL A 293 -25.98 2.34 -5.84
C VAL A 293 -25.56 1.48 -4.63
N LEU A 294 -26.41 0.56 -4.20
CA LEU A 294 -26.14 -0.27 -3.02
C LEU A 294 -24.95 -1.22 -3.20
N GLU A 295 -24.80 -1.81 -4.39
CA GLU A 295 -23.68 -2.69 -4.72
C GLU A 295 -22.40 -1.87 -4.88
N SER A 296 -22.46 -0.72 -5.57
CA SER A 296 -21.36 0.21 -5.70
C SER A 296 -20.86 0.70 -4.33
N MET A 297 -21.76 1.02 -3.41
CA MET A 297 -21.40 1.38 -2.03
C MET A 297 -20.77 0.22 -1.26
N LYS A 298 -21.30 -1.00 -1.40
CA LYS A 298 -20.79 -2.20 -0.76
C LYS A 298 -19.35 -2.48 -1.17
N LEU A 299 -19.06 -2.41 -2.46
CA LEU A 299 -17.71 -2.65 -2.98
C LEU A 299 -16.76 -1.51 -2.60
N SER A 300 -17.20 -0.26 -2.73
CA SER A 300 -16.37 0.92 -2.45
C SER A 300 -16.01 1.08 -0.98
N GLN A 301 -16.83 0.61 -0.04
CA GLN A 301 -16.49 0.61 1.38
C GLN A 301 -15.31 -0.31 1.71
N GLU A 302 -15.06 -1.37 0.90
CA GLU A 302 -14.00 -2.34 1.17
C GLU A 302 -12.59 -1.74 1.00
N VAL A 303 -12.43 -0.74 0.13
CA VAL A 303 -11.14 -0.06 -0.10
C VAL A 303 -10.78 0.98 0.98
N VAL A 304 -11.71 1.30 1.86
CA VAL A 304 -11.49 2.24 2.97
C VAL A 304 -10.63 1.59 4.04
N SER A 305 -9.50 2.24 4.36
CA SER A 305 -8.51 1.68 5.30
C SER A 305 -8.89 1.91 6.76
N ASN A 306 -9.52 3.04 7.07
CA ASN A 306 -9.95 3.39 8.41
C ASN A 306 -11.23 2.63 8.79
N LEU A 307 -11.11 1.69 9.74
CA LEU A 307 -12.24 0.87 10.18
C LEU A 307 -13.39 1.67 10.79
N PHE A 308 -13.12 2.83 11.39
CA PHE A 308 -14.19 3.67 11.92
C PHE A 308 -15.01 4.28 10.78
N ILE A 309 -14.38 4.80 9.73
CA ILE A 309 -15.06 5.32 8.53
C ILE A 309 -15.79 4.17 7.80
N LYS A 310 -15.12 3.02 7.62
CA LYS A 310 -15.70 1.85 6.98
C LYS A 310 -16.98 1.38 7.67
N ASN A 311 -16.98 1.29 9.00
CA ASN A 311 -18.17 0.91 9.77
C ASN A 311 -19.31 1.94 9.63
N ASN A 312 -18.98 3.22 9.54
CA ASN A 312 -20.00 4.26 9.32
C ASN A 312 -20.56 4.21 7.88
N LEU A 313 -19.76 3.89 6.87
CA LEU A 313 -20.26 3.64 5.52
C LEU A 313 -21.20 2.43 5.46
N MET A 314 -20.93 1.39 6.23
CA MET A 314 -21.88 0.26 6.39
C MET A 314 -23.22 0.70 6.98
N LEU A 315 -23.19 1.59 7.98
CA LEU A 315 -24.43 2.14 8.55
C LEU A 315 -25.19 3.02 7.54
N VAL A 316 -24.48 3.88 6.80
CA VAL A 316 -25.05 4.66 5.70
C VAL A 316 -25.73 3.74 4.70
N ARG A 317 -25.04 2.69 4.22
CA ARG A 317 -25.58 1.72 3.27
C ARG A 317 -26.88 1.07 3.77
N ARG A 318 -26.90 0.58 5.03
CA ARG A 318 -28.12 -0.01 5.64
C ARG A 318 -29.28 0.97 5.67
N ARG A 319 -29.04 2.26 5.88
CA ARG A 319 -30.09 3.27 5.87
C ARG A 319 -30.66 3.48 4.47
N ILE A 320 -29.80 3.46 3.45
CA ILE A 320 -30.22 3.55 2.04
C ILE A 320 -31.00 2.28 1.64
N GLU A 321 -30.59 1.10 2.09
CA GLU A 321 -31.33 -0.16 1.94
C GLU A 321 -32.75 -0.05 2.50
N ASN A 322 -32.92 0.71 3.60
CA ASN A 322 -34.22 0.99 4.22
C ASN A 322 -34.97 2.19 3.59
N GLY A 323 -34.58 2.63 2.42
CA GLY A 323 -35.25 3.70 1.65
C GLY A 323 -34.92 5.12 2.07
N VAL A 324 -33.94 5.35 2.94
CA VAL A 324 -33.50 6.69 3.30
C VAL A 324 -32.63 7.27 2.18
N ALA A 325 -32.88 8.52 1.79
CA ALA A 325 -32.10 9.23 0.78
C ALA A 325 -30.59 9.21 1.09
N ILE A 326 -29.76 9.14 0.04
CA ILE A 326 -28.30 9.01 0.15
C ILE A 326 -27.72 10.14 0.97
N ALA A 327 -27.95 11.38 0.54
CA ALA A 327 -27.41 12.57 1.19
C ALA A 327 -27.86 12.69 2.66
N LYS A 328 -29.14 12.35 2.94
CA LYS A 328 -29.69 12.34 4.29
C LYS A 328 -29.00 11.32 5.17
N SER A 329 -28.75 10.11 4.66
CA SER A 329 -28.07 9.04 5.38
C SER A 329 -26.66 9.43 5.81
N PHE A 330 -25.87 10.05 4.94
CA PHE A 330 -24.54 10.56 5.27
C PHE A 330 -24.56 11.70 6.28
N LYS A 331 -25.52 12.66 6.12
CA LYS A 331 -25.65 13.81 7.00
C LYS A 331 -25.98 13.42 8.44
N GLU A 332 -26.93 12.52 8.63
CA GLU A 332 -27.36 12.07 9.97
C GLU A 332 -26.25 11.30 10.69
N ILE A 333 -25.40 10.55 10.00
CA ILE A 333 -24.22 9.94 10.62
C ILE A 333 -23.23 10.99 11.11
N ASN A 334 -23.00 12.07 10.35
CA ASN A 334 -22.16 13.19 10.81
C ASN A 334 -22.75 13.90 12.04
N GLU A 335 -24.06 14.08 12.09
CA GLU A 335 -24.77 14.71 13.20
C GLU A 335 -24.77 13.82 14.46
N TYR A 336 -24.85 12.49 14.29
CA TYR A 336 -24.78 11.55 15.40
C TYR A 336 -23.46 11.65 16.17
N TYR A 337 -22.35 11.83 15.48
CA TYR A 337 -21.04 11.96 16.10
C TYR A 337 -20.70 13.43 16.40
N LYS A 338 -21.35 14.03 17.39
CA LYS A 338 -21.04 15.40 17.87
C LYS A 338 -19.54 15.56 18.14
N GLY A 339 -18.89 16.50 17.45
CA GLY A 339 -17.45 16.79 17.58
C GLY A 339 -16.51 15.90 16.72
N TYR A 340 -17.05 15.01 15.85
CA TYR A 340 -16.27 14.27 14.86
C TYR A 340 -16.84 14.50 13.46
N LYS A 341 -16.00 14.90 12.53
CA LYS A 341 -16.32 14.80 11.12
C LYS A 341 -16.08 13.36 10.67
N VAL A 342 -17.12 12.63 10.30
CA VAL A 342 -17.02 11.29 9.74
C VAL A 342 -16.89 11.36 8.23
N PHE A 343 -17.51 12.35 7.61
CA PHE A 343 -17.47 12.62 6.18
C PHE A 343 -17.20 14.11 5.91
N PRO A 344 -16.39 14.44 4.87
CA PRO A 344 -16.12 15.81 4.48
C PRO A 344 -17.38 16.56 4.06
N THR A 345 -17.50 17.83 4.42
CA THR A 345 -18.66 18.66 4.08
C THR A 345 -18.88 18.77 2.57
N LEU A 346 -17.76 18.77 1.79
CA LEU A 346 -17.83 18.80 0.34
C LEU A 346 -18.50 17.53 -0.22
N LEU A 347 -18.18 16.35 0.32
CA LEU A 347 -18.84 15.09 -0.08
C LEU A 347 -20.34 15.15 0.16
N LEU A 348 -20.77 15.62 1.36
CA LEU A 348 -22.19 15.75 1.70
C LEU A 348 -22.93 16.69 0.74
N ARG A 349 -22.29 17.80 0.37
CA ARG A 349 -22.84 18.78 -0.55
C ARG A 349 -22.99 18.18 -1.95
N MET A 350 -21.96 17.49 -2.46
CA MET A 350 -21.97 16.88 -3.80
C MET A 350 -23.01 15.75 -3.89
N LEU A 351 -23.10 14.90 -2.85
CA LEU A 351 -24.15 13.88 -2.76
C LEU A 351 -25.56 14.50 -2.76
N THR A 352 -25.76 15.62 -2.02
CA THR A 352 -27.06 16.30 -1.98
C THR A 352 -27.45 16.87 -3.35
N ILE A 353 -26.50 17.45 -4.07
CA ILE A 353 -26.74 17.99 -5.43
C ILE A 353 -27.01 16.84 -6.40
N GLY A 354 -26.15 15.84 -6.42
CA GLY A 354 -26.26 14.70 -7.34
C GLY A 354 -27.55 13.91 -7.17
N GLU A 355 -28.01 13.71 -5.93
CA GLU A 355 -29.27 13.05 -5.63
C GLU A 355 -30.48 13.86 -6.10
N LYS A 356 -30.45 15.21 -5.95
CA LYS A 356 -31.53 16.09 -6.42
C LYS A 356 -31.58 16.25 -7.93
N THR A 357 -30.43 16.26 -8.60
CA THR A 357 -30.33 16.46 -10.04
C THR A 357 -30.38 15.16 -10.85
N GLY A 358 -30.19 14.01 -10.19
CA GLY A 358 -30.01 12.72 -10.86
C GLY A 358 -28.60 12.52 -11.48
N GLU A 359 -27.68 13.48 -11.32
CA GLU A 359 -26.33 13.47 -11.89
C GLU A 359 -25.28 13.10 -10.82
N LEU A 360 -25.46 11.97 -10.13
CA LEU A 360 -24.60 11.56 -9.02
C LEU A 360 -23.15 11.28 -9.48
N ASP A 361 -22.98 10.71 -10.67
CA ASP A 361 -21.69 10.42 -11.29
C ASP A 361 -20.86 11.69 -11.54
N LYS A 362 -21.50 12.73 -12.07
CA LYS A 362 -20.86 14.02 -12.36
C LYS A 362 -20.49 14.78 -11.09
N THR A 363 -21.37 14.79 -10.09
CA THR A 363 -21.10 15.46 -8.82
C THR A 363 -20.03 14.73 -8.01
N LEU A 364 -19.99 13.39 -8.04
CA LEU A 364 -18.90 12.61 -7.46
C LEU A 364 -17.58 12.86 -8.20
N SER A 365 -17.59 13.03 -9.54
CA SER A 365 -16.39 13.40 -10.29
C SER A 365 -15.82 14.74 -9.81
N ASN A 366 -16.69 15.75 -9.67
CA ASN A 366 -16.28 17.07 -9.16
C ASN A 366 -15.72 16.98 -7.72
N PHE A 367 -16.33 16.14 -6.87
CA PHE A 367 -15.78 15.89 -5.53
C PHE A 367 -14.38 15.28 -5.59
N VAL A 368 -14.19 14.24 -6.41
CA VAL A 368 -12.93 13.53 -6.55
C VAL A 368 -11.82 14.47 -7.01
N GLU A 369 -12.06 15.28 -8.04
CA GLU A 369 -11.09 16.24 -8.58
C GLU A 369 -10.72 17.30 -7.53
N ALA A 370 -11.72 17.92 -6.89
CA ALA A 370 -11.50 18.93 -5.86
C ALA A 370 -10.77 18.37 -4.65
N GLU A 371 -11.16 17.19 -4.18
CA GLU A 371 -10.55 16.59 -2.98
C GLU A 371 -9.14 16.09 -3.24
N GLN A 372 -8.86 15.56 -4.45
CA GLN A 372 -7.51 15.19 -4.87
C GLN A 372 -6.58 16.39 -4.89
N PHE A 373 -7.04 17.53 -5.42
CA PHE A 373 -6.30 18.79 -5.37
C PHE A 373 -6.04 19.25 -3.93
N ASN A 374 -7.07 19.22 -3.07
CA ASN A 374 -6.94 19.58 -1.65
C ASN A 374 -5.94 18.69 -0.90
N ILE A 375 -5.99 17.37 -1.13
CA ILE A 375 -5.07 16.40 -0.53
C ILE A 375 -3.64 16.70 -0.98
N ASN A 376 -3.40 16.91 -2.28
CA ASN A 376 -2.08 17.23 -2.81
C ASN A 376 -1.52 18.51 -2.20
N ASN A 377 -2.33 19.56 -2.07
CA ASN A 377 -1.92 20.81 -1.43
C ASN A 377 -1.57 20.63 0.05
N LYS A 378 -2.37 19.89 0.80
CA LYS A 378 -2.08 19.57 2.21
C LYS A 378 -0.79 18.75 2.35
N ILE A 379 -0.56 17.82 1.45
CA ILE A 379 0.65 17.01 1.39
C ILE A 379 1.87 17.89 1.15
N ASN A 380 1.83 18.74 0.12
CA ASN A 380 2.92 19.67 -0.21
C ASN A 380 3.18 20.67 0.93
N PHE A 381 2.12 21.18 1.56
CA PHE A 381 2.26 22.04 2.72
C PHE A 381 3.02 21.35 3.86
N LEU A 382 2.65 20.12 4.20
CA LEU A 382 3.34 19.33 5.23
C LEU A 382 4.82 19.11 4.89
N GLN A 383 5.13 18.76 3.63
CA GLN A 383 6.52 18.61 3.18
C GLN A 383 7.34 19.88 3.40
N ASN A 384 6.78 21.01 2.98
CA ASN A 384 7.46 22.30 3.07
C ASN A 384 7.68 22.77 4.51
N GLN A 385 6.83 22.33 5.47
CA GLN A 385 6.98 22.69 6.88
C GLN A 385 7.95 21.76 7.65
N ILE A 386 8.04 20.50 7.27
CA ILE A 386 8.90 19.53 7.98
C ILE A 386 10.36 19.92 7.89
N GLN A 387 10.83 20.40 6.74
CA GLN A 387 12.23 20.75 6.54
C GLN A 387 12.70 21.90 7.45
N PRO A 388 12.04 23.08 7.52
CA PRO A 388 12.42 24.13 8.46
C PRO A 388 12.40 23.68 9.91
N ILE A 389 11.39 22.88 10.32
CA ILE A 389 11.27 22.36 11.67
C ILE A 389 12.48 21.48 12.03
N LEU A 390 12.84 20.53 11.15
CA LEU A 390 14.01 19.68 11.37
C LEU A 390 15.32 20.47 11.43
N THR A 391 15.46 21.50 10.59
CA THR A 391 16.64 22.38 10.58
C THR A 391 16.73 23.18 11.88
N ILE A 392 15.63 23.72 12.38
CA ILE A 392 15.60 24.44 13.66
C ILE A 392 15.95 23.51 14.82
N ILE A 393 15.36 22.29 14.85
CA ILE A 393 15.68 21.30 15.90
C ILE A 393 17.16 20.96 15.88
N LEU A 394 17.75 20.68 14.71
CA LEU A 394 19.18 20.43 14.58
C LEU A 394 20.00 21.61 15.05
N GLY A 395 19.65 22.82 14.62
CA GLY A 395 20.33 24.06 15.03
C GLY A 395 20.30 24.26 16.54
N LEU A 396 19.16 24.02 17.19
CA LEU A 396 19.03 24.12 18.65
C LEU A 396 19.87 23.06 19.39
N ILE A 397 19.92 21.83 18.90
CA ILE A 397 20.75 20.76 19.48
C ILE A 397 22.23 21.13 19.37
N VAL A 398 22.67 21.56 18.19
CA VAL A 398 24.07 21.96 17.97
C VAL A 398 24.42 23.18 18.83
N LEU A 399 23.56 24.19 18.88
CA LEU A 399 23.73 25.38 19.71
C LEU A 399 23.88 25.00 21.19
N TRP A 400 23.01 24.10 21.70
CA TRP A 400 23.08 23.63 23.08
C TRP A 400 24.42 22.91 23.37
N ILE A 401 24.88 22.04 22.48
CA ILE A 401 26.16 21.36 22.61
C ILE A 401 27.32 22.36 22.62
N ILE A 402 27.32 23.32 21.69
CA ILE A 402 28.37 24.35 21.61
C ILE A 402 28.36 25.21 22.89
N ALA A 403 27.19 25.68 23.32
CA ALA A 403 27.07 26.48 24.54
C ALA A 403 27.57 25.73 25.79
N ALA A 404 27.16 24.45 25.92
CA ALA A 404 27.58 23.61 27.04
C ALA A 404 29.10 23.33 27.09
N ILE A 405 29.81 23.53 25.98
CA ILE A 405 31.26 23.38 25.84
C ILE A 405 31.98 24.72 26.04
N LEU A 406 31.56 25.76 25.29
CA LEU A 406 32.28 27.03 25.21
C LEU A 406 32.10 27.88 26.48
N LEU A 407 30.89 27.89 27.08
CA LEU A 407 30.64 28.73 28.25
C LEU A 407 31.54 28.37 29.44
N PRO A 408 31.74 27.08 29.83
CA PRO A 408 32.69 26.74 30.88
C PRO A 408 34.12 27.15 30.56
N LEU A 409 34.56 27.03 29.29
CA LEU A 409 35.90 27.47 28.85
C LEU A 409 36.07 28.98 28.96
N TYR A 410 35.01 29.74 28.64
CA TYR A 410 35.04 31.18 28.77
C TYR A 410 35.10 31.62 30.23
N ASP A 411 34.32 30.98 31.11
CA ASP A 411 34.37 31.22 32.57
C ASP A 411 35.75 30.93 33.16
N LEU A 412 36.39 29.88 32.65
CA LEU A 412 37.79 29.54 32.99
C LEU A 412 38.79 30.64 32.62
N LEU A 413 38.73 31.11 31.38
CA LEU A 413 39.59 32.16 30.87
C LEU A 413 39.40 33.48 31.63
N SER A 414 38.18 33.81 32.02
CA SER A 414 37.87 35.03 32.79
C SER A 414 38.45 35.00 34.24
N GLN A 415 38.55 33.80 34.83
CA GLN A 415 39.13 33.62 36.18
C GLN A 415 40.65 33.55 36.18
N LEU A 416 41.28 33.18 35.05
CA LEU A 416 42.75 33.19 34.91
C LEU A 416 43.29 34.57 34.61
N GLN A 417 42.45 35.55 34.26
CA GLN A 417 42.83 36.95 34.00
C GLN A 417 42.69 37.85 35.25
N LEU A 418 42.22 37.31 36.37
CA LEU A 418 42.16 37.96 37.67
C LEU A 418 43.23 37.39 38.61
#